data_7c74d6578e0f29cdfb02e4fae2ac744c
#
_entry.id   7c74d6578e0f29cdfb02e4fae2ac744c
#
_cell.length_a   1.000
_cell.length_b   1.000
_cell.length_c   1.000
_cell.angle_alpha   90.00
_cell.angle_beta   90.00
_cell.angle_gamma   90.00
#
_symmetry.space_group_name_H-M   'P 1'
#
loop_
_entity.id
_entity.type
_entity.pdbx_description
1 polymer ?
#
loop_
_entity_poly.entity_id
_entity_poly.type
_entity_poly.pdbx_seq_one_letter_code
_entity_poly.pdbx_strand_id
1 'polypeptide(L)'
;MAKDIKYGEEARKLLQSGIDKLADTVKITLGPKGRNVVLDKKYGAPLITNDGVTIAKEIELEDAFENMGAQLVKEVATKTNDAAGDGTTTATLLAQALIREGMKNIAAGANPMVLKKGIKKAVDTAVNAIVSNSKAVEGSDDIARVATVSSADENVGKLIAEAMEKVTSDGVITIEESKTAETYSEVVEGMQFDRGYISPYFVTDTDKMEAVYDDAYILITDKKISVIQDILPLLEQIVKTGKKLVIIAEDIEGEALTTLILNNIRGTFKCVGVKAPGFGDRRKEMLKDIAILTGGEVITSDLGLELQDTTIEQLGHAKQVVIQKENTIIVDGMGSSAEIKERINQIKSQIETTTSEFDKEKLQERLAKLSGGVAVIRVGAATEIEMKEKKLRIEDALAATKAAVEEGIVAGGGTALINAMPAVEKLIPSLEGDEKTGARIVLKALEEPVRQIAVNAGLEGSVIIDKIRRSRKVGYGFDAYNETYVDMIPSGIVDPTKVTRSALQNAASVAAMVLTTESLVADIPEETPAAPPMPQGGMGF
;
A
#
# COMPACT_ATOMS: atom_id res chain seq x y z
N MET A 1 -33.72 12.53 -2.90
CA MET A 1 -33.56 11.54 -3.99
C MET A 1 -34.38 10.31 -3.70
N ALA A 2 -35.16 9.82 -4.66
CA ALA A 2 -35.88 8.55 -4.54
C ALA A 2 -34.88 7.38 -4.57
N LYS A 3 -35.25 6.25 -3.93
CA LYS A 3 -34.39 5.07 -3.87
C LYS A 3 -34.97 3.96 -4.74
N ASP A 4 -34.12 3.27 -5.48
CA ASP A 4 -34.41 1.98 -6.08
C ASP A 4 -33.94 0.87 -5.16
N ILE A 5 -34.78 -0.16 -4.92
CA ILE A 5 -34.49 -1.20 -3.95
C ILE A 5 -34.66 -2.57 -4.62
N LYS A 6 -33.63 -3.40 -4.53
CA LYS A 6 -33.62 -4.79 -5.00
C LYS A 6 -33.54 -5.75 -3.83
N TYR A 7 -34.18 -6.92 -3.95
CA TYR A 7 -34.28 -7.90 -2.88
C TYR A 7 -33.90 -9.31 -3.37
N GLY A 8 -33.52 -10.15 -2.43
CA GLY A 8 -33.38 -11.59 -2.57
C GLY A 8 -32.45 -12.01 -3.70
N GLU A 9 -32.92 -12.88 -4.58
CA GLU A 9 -32.11 -13.47 -5.66
C GLU A 9 -31.66 -12.41 -6.69
N GLU A 10 -32.52 -11.43 -7.02
CA GLU A 10 -32.18 -10.35 -7.96
C GLU A 10 -31.02 -9.51 -7.43
N ALA A 11 -31.08 -9.10 -6.16
CA ALA A 11 -30.01 -8.34 -5.50
C ALA A 11 -28.69 -9.12 -5.51
N ARG A 12 -28.73 -10.40 -5.16
CA ARG A 12 -27.53 -11.26 -5.16
C ARG A 12 -26.92 -11.46 -6.55
N LYS A 13 -27.75 -11.60 -7.59
CA LYS A 13 -27.27 -11.74 -8.99
C LYS A 13 -26.57 -10.46 -9.47
N LEU A 14 -27.12 -9.29 -9.18
CA LEU A 14 -26.50 -8.02 -9.56
C LEU A 14 -25.16 -7.80 -8.85
N LEU A 15 -25.11 -8.05 -7.52
CA LEU A 15 -23.83 -8.02 -6.79
C LEU A 15 -22.79 -8.97 -7.40
N GLN A 16 -23.19 -10.23 -7.65
CA GLN A 16 -22.29 -11.23 -8.22
C GLN A 16 -21.79 -10.81 -9.61
N SER A 17 -22.66 -10.25 -10.45
CA SER A 17 -22.28 -9.75 -11.78
C SER A 17 -21.19 -8.68 -11.70
N GLY A 18 -21.35 -7.72 -10.80
CA GLY A 18 -20.33 -6.68 -10.60
C GLY A 18 -19.00 -7.20 -10.04
N ILE A 19 -19.08 -8.12 -9.07
CA ILE A 19 -17.90 -8.83 -8.52
C ILE A 19 -17.17 -9.58 -9.64
N ASP A 20 -17.91 -10.31 -10.47
CA ASP A 20 -17.34 -11.11 -11.54
C ASP A 20 -16.69 -10.24 -12.61
N LYS A 21 -17.29 -9.12 -13.01
CA LYS A 21 -16.71 -8.19 -13.97
C LYS A 21 -15.37 -7.64 -13.50
N LEU A 22 -15.26 -7.22 -12.24
CA LEU A 22 -14.01 -6.73 -11.68
C LEU A 22 -12.99 -7.86 -11.55
N ALA A 23 -13.34 -8.95 -10.89
CA ALA A 23 -12.39 -10.03 -10.60
C ALA A 23 -11.90 -10.74 -11.88
N ASP A 24 -12.77 -10.90 -12.89
CA ASP A 24 -12.40 -11.50 -14.18
C ASP A 24 -11.41 -10.60 -14.96
N THR A 25 -11.47 -9.28 -14.76
CA THR A 25 -10.51 -8.35 -15.34
C THR A 25 -9.16 -8.41 -14.63
N VAL A 26 -9.16 -8.53 -13.29
CA VAL A 26 -7.93 -8.54 -12.49
C VAL A 26 -7.20 -9.89 -12.57
N LYS A 27 -7.90 -11.04 -12.49
CA LYS A 27 -7.29 -12.37 -12.37
C LYS A 27 -6.42 -12.81 -13.56
N ILE A 28 -6.58 -12.18 -14.74
CA ILE A 28 -5.76 -12.48 -15.92
C ILE A 28 -4.30 -12.07 -15.75
N THR A 29 -4.01 -11.23 -14.78
CA THR A 29 -2.64 -10.76 -14.48
C THR A 29 -1.86 -11.73 -13.57
N LEU A 30 -2.53 -12.74 -12.97
CA LEU A 30 -1.95 -13.60 -11.96
C LEU A 30 -0.92 -14.59 -12.53
N GLY A 31 0.23 -14.66 -11.86
CA GLY A 31 1.27 -15.66 -12.13
C GLY A 31 2.24 -15.27 -13.24
N PRO A 32 3.28 -16.10 -13.51
CA PRO A 32 4.40 -15.75 -14.39
C PRO A 32 4.01 -15.63 -15.88
N LYS A 33 2.87 -16.18 -16.27
CA LYS A 33 2.29 -16.03 -17.63
C LYS A 33 1.03 -15.15 -17.61
N GLY A 34 0.84 -14.36 -16.56
CA GLY A 34 -0.18 -13.33 -16.48
C GLY A 34 0.01 -12.26 -17.55
N ARG A 35 -1.08 -11.56 -17.91
CA ARG A 35 -1.08 -10.53 -18.95
C ARG A 35 -1.46 -9.18 -18.38
N ASN A 36 -1.03 -8.14 -19.06
CA ASN A 36 -1.35 -6.77 -18.68
C ASN A 36 -2.79 -6.40 -19.07
N VAL A 37 -3.34 -5.43 -18.34
CA VAL A 37 -4.58 -4.74 -18.63
C VAL A 37 -4.25 -3.33 -19.11
N VAL A 38 -5.00 -2.84 -20.09
CA VAL A 38 -4.89 -1.45 -20.56
C VAL A 38 -6.04 -0.66 -19.95
N LEU A 39 -5.69 0.39 -19.24
CA LEU A 39 -6.64 1.30 -18.59
C LEU A 39 -6.68 2.62 -19.34
N ASP A 40 -7.87 3.04 -19.73
CA ASP A 40 -8.08 4.36 -20.35
C ASP A 40 -7.88 5.46 -19.32
N LYS A 41 -7.29 6.57 -19.75
CA LYS A 41 -7.11 7.76 -18.93
C LYS A 41 -7.74 8.95 -19.63
N LYS A 42 -8.54 9.73 -18.89
CA LYS A 42 -9.19 10.95 -19.42
C LYS A 42 -8.18 11.96 -19.98
N TYR A 43 -6.96 11.95 -19.48
CA TYR A 43 -5.86 12.80 -19.90
C TYR A 43 -4.57 11.98 -19.97
N GLY A 44 -3.79 12.14 -21.04
CA GLY A 44 -2.53 11.44 -21.24
C GLY A 44 -2.66 10.12 -21.99
N ALA A 45 -1.62 9.30 -21.93
CA ALA A 45 -1.59 7.98 -22.56
C ALA A 45 -2.32 6.95 -21.68
N PRO A 46 -2.92 5.90 -22.29
CA PRO A 46 -3.46 4.77 -21.54
C PRO A 46 -2.38 4.14 -20.63
N LEU A 47 -2.78 3.70 -19.44
CA LEU A 47 -1.90 2.99 -18.53
C LEU A 47 -1.93 1.49 -18.84
N ILE A 48 -0.76 0.88 -19.01
CA ILE A 48 -0.61 -0.56 -19.14
C ILE A 48 -0.05 -1.07 -17.81
N THR A 49 -0.77 -1.99 -17.16
CA THR A 49 -0.36 -2.51 -15.85
C THR A 49 -0.85 -3.95 -15.64
N ASN A 50 -0.17 -4.67 -14.76
CA ASN A 50 -0.61 -5.95 -14.20
C ASN A 50 -0.88 -5.86 -12.68
N ASP A 51 -0.74 -4.68 -12.09
CA ASP A 51 -1.07 -4.48 -10.69
C ASP A 51 -2.57 -4.54 -10.42
N GLY A 52 -2.96 -5.49 -9.56
CA GLY A 52 -4.36 -5.79 -9.28
C GLY A 52 -5.10 -4.63 -8.59
N VAL A 53 -4.47 -3.89 -7.67
CA VAL A 53 -5.12 -2.78 -6.97
C VAL A 53 -5.34 -1.59 -7.90
N THR A 54 -4.37 -1.27 -8.75
CA THR A 54 -4.50 -0.20 -9.75
C THR A 54 -5.64 -0.51 -10.72
N ILE A 55 -5.72 -1.76 -11.23
CA ILE A 55 -6.82 -2.18 -12.10
C ILE A 55 -8.16 -2.07 -11.37
N ALA A 56 -8.25 -2.59 -10.14
CA ALA A 56 -9.49 -2.57 -9.37
C ALA A 56 -9.99 -1.16 -9.07
N LYS A 57 -9.10 -0.21 -8.81
CA LYS A 57 -9.44 1.20 -8.53
C LYS A 57 -10.07 1.91 -9.71
N GLU A 58 -9.69 1.57 -10.94
CA GLU A 58 -10.19 2.21 -12.17
C GLU A 58 -11.54 1.64 -12.64
N ILE A 59 -11.98 0.49 -12.10
CA ILE A 59 -13.24 -0.12 -12.54
C ILE A 59 -14.42 0.56 -11.86
N GLU A 60 -15.26 1.20 -12.67
CA GLU A 60 -16.59 1.70 -12.33
C GLU A 60 -17.59 1.14 -13.35
N LEU A 61 -18.74 0.65 -12.86
CA LEU A 61 -19.79 0.08 -13.70
C LEU A 61 -20.96 1.03 -13.78
N GLU A 62 -21.61 1.07 -14.96
CA GLU A 62 -22.74 1.96 -15.25
C GLU A 62 -23.97 1.61 -14.39
N ASP A 63 -24.25 0.31 -14.21
CA ASP A 63 -25.33 -0.15 -13.33
C ASP A 63 -24.93 0.02 -11.86
N ALA A 64 -25.71 0.81 -11.11
CA ALA A 64 -25.41 1.15 -9.72
C ALA A 64 -25.36 -0.07 -8.80
N PHE A 65 -26.17 -1.10 -9.03
CA PHE A 65 -26.20 -2.31 -8.21
C PHE A 65 -25.05 -3.25 -8.52
N GLU A 66 -24.69 -3.43 -9.80
CA GLU A 66 -23.48 -4.15 -10.18
C GLU A 66 -22.23 -3.41 -9.66
N ASN A 67 -22.23 -2.07 -9.74
CA ASN A 67 -21.12 -1.27 -9.23
C ASN A 67 -20.92 -1.44 -7.72
N MET A 68 -21.99 -1.61 -6.92
CA MET A 68 -21.85 -1.96 -5.50
C MET A 68 -21.06 -3.26 -5.32
N GLY A 69 -21.30 -4.28 -6.14
CA GLY A 69 -20.54 -5.52 -6.13
C GLY A 69 -19.07 -5.33 -6.47
N ALA A 70 -18.77 -4.56 -7.51
CA ALA A 70 -17.42 -4.20 -7.90
C ALA A 70 -16.69 -3.43 -6.78
N GLN A 71 -17.34 -2.44 -6.16
CA GLN A 71 -16.75 -1.64 -5.07
C GLN A 71 -16.42 -2.49 -3.84
N LEU A 72 -17.23 -3.50 -3.50
CA LEU A 72 -16.94 -4.40 -2.38
C LEU A 72 -15.67 -5.24 -2.62
N VAL A 73 -15.43 -5.70 -3.84
CA VAL A 73 -14.19 -6.43 -4.16
C VAL A 73 -13.00 -5.50 -4.36
N LYS A 74 -13.22 -4.28 -4.85
CA LYS A 74 -12.23 -3.20 -4.83
C LYS A 74 -11.70 -2.95 -3.42
N GLU A 75 -12.58 -2.96 -2.40
CA GLU A 75 -12.19 -2.83 -1.00
C GLU A 75 -11.27 -3.98 -0.55
N VAL A 76 -11.50 -5.22 -1.03
CA VAL A 76 -10.61 -6.37 -0.75
C VAL A 76 -9.20 -6.10 -1.28
N ALA A 77 -9.07 -5.65 -2.53
CA ALA A 77 -7.78 -5.33 -3.12
C ALA A 77 -7.07 -4.20 -2.36
N THR A 78 -7.80 -3.12 -2.05
CA THR A 78 -7.26 -1.96 -1.33
C THR A 78 -6.78 -2.34 0.07
N LYS A 79 -7.59 -3.07 0.86
CA LYS A 79 -7.20 -3.49 2.21
C LYS A 79 -6.03 -4.47 2.22
N THR A 80 -5.91 -5.29 1.19
CA THR A 80 -4.76 -6.21 1.07
C THR A 80 -3.50 -5.42 0.74
N ASN A 81 -3.60 -4.44 -0.15
CA ASN A 81 -2.51 -3.51 -0.44
C ASN A 81 -2.07 -2.74 0.82
N ASP A 82 -3.01 -2.17 1.58
CA ASP A 82 -2.71 -1.42 2.81
C ASP A 82 -2.01 -2.30 3.86
N ALA A 83 -2.37 -3.58 3.95
CA ALA A 83 -1.83 -4.50 4.96
C ALA A 83 -0.48 -5.11 4.59
N ALA A 84 -0.26 -5.43 3.31
CA ALA A 84 0.85 -6.25 2.86
C ALA A 84 1.57 -5.71 1.60
N GLY A 85 1.01 -4.71 0.94
CA GLY A 85 1.57 -4.05 -0.25
C GLY A 85 1.62 -4.92 -1.51
N ASP A 86 1.15 -6.16 -1.44
CA ASP A 86 1.11 -7.13 -2.55
C ASP A 86 -0.05 -8.12 -2.33
N GLY A 87 -0.28 -9.03 -3.30
CA GLY A 87 -1.30 -10.08 -3.23
C GLY A 87 -2.72 -9.62 -3.52
N THR A 88 -2.90 -8.44 -4.09
CA THR A 88 -4.20 -7.83 -4.40
C THR A 88 -5.00 -8.65 -5.40
N THR A 89 -4.36 -9.18 -6.43
CA THR A 89 -4.95 -10.08 -7.42
C THR A 89 -5.42 -11.40 -6.79
N THR A 90 -4.60 -12.01 -5.94
CA THR A 90 -4.94 -13.23 -5.22
C THR A 90 -6.12 -13.02 -4.28
N ALA A 91 -6.16 -11.91 -3.55
CA ALA A 91 -7.26 -11.55 -2.65
C ALA A 91 -8.58 -11.37 -3.41
N THR A 92 -8.55 -10.66 -4.54
CA THR A 92 -9.69 -10.45 -5.43
C THR A 92 -10.25 -11.78 -5.96
N LEU A 93 -9.37 -12.67 -6.42
CA LEU A 93 -9.75 -14.01 -6.91
C LEU A 93 -10.35 -14.88 -5.82
N LEU A 94 -9.75 -14.89 -4.62
CA LEU A 94 -10.27 -15.62 -3.47
C LEU A 94 -11.65 -15.11 -3.05
N ALA A 95 -11.88 -13.80 -3.05
CA ALA A 95 -13.16 -13.21 -2.75
C ALA A 95 -14.22 -13.67 -3.76
N GLN A 96 -13.92 -13.61 -5.06
CA GLN A 96 -14.79 -14.12 -6.12
C GLN A 96 -15.13 -15.59 -5.92
N ALA A 97 -14.14 -16.42 -5.64
CA ALA A 97 -14.32 -17.86 -5.45
C ALA A 97 -15.23 -18.17 -4.25
N LEU A 98 -14.98 -17.53 -3.11
CA LEU A 98 -15.79 -17.67 -1.90
C LEU A 98 -17.24 -17.24 -2.14
N ILE A 99 -17.45 -16.12 -2.82
CA ILE A 99 -18.78 -15.58 -3.11
C ILE A 99 -19.51 -16.50 -4.10
N ARG A 100 -18.88 -16.89 -5.22
CA ARG A 100 -19.48 -17.79 -6.21
C ARG A 100 -19.94 -19.12 -5.60
N GLU A 101 -19.09 -19.76 -4.79
CA GLU A 101 -19.44 -21.01 -4.13
C GLU A 101 -20.47 -20.79 -3.01
N GLY A 102 -20.37 -19.69 -2.26
CA GLY A 102 -21.34 -19.33 -1.24
C GLY A 102 -22.74 -19.08 -1.81
N MET A 103 -22.85 -18.31 -2.88
CA MET A 103 -24.13 -18.02 -3.56
C MET A 103 -24.83 -19.27 -4.07
N LYS A 104 -24.08 -20.26 -4.62
CA LYS A 104 -24.66 -21.56 -5.03
C LYS A 104 -25.30 -22.28 -3.86
N ASN A 105 -24.67 -22.28 -2.69
CA ASN A 105 -25.19 -22.95 -1.50
C ASN A 105 -26.36 -22.19 -0.88
N ILE A 106 -26.37 -20.86 -0.91
CA ILE A 106 -27.51 -20.04 -0.47
C ILE A 106 -28.73 -20.27 -1.37
N ALA A 107 -28.53 -20.32 -2.69
CA ALA A 107 -29.58 -20.66 -3.64
C ALA A 107 -30.13 -22.07 -3.43
N ALA A 108 -29.33 -22.99 -2.88
CA ALA A 108 -29.76 -24.34 -2.48
C ALA A 108 -30.42 -24.37 -1.08
N GLY A 109 -30.62 -23.24 -0.41
CA GLY A 109 -31.33 -23.10 0.86
C GLY A 109 -30.46 -23.10 2.12
N ALA A 110 -29.14 -22.99 1.99
CA ALA A 110 -28.26 -22.86 3.16
C ALA A 110 -28.45 -21.51 3.87
N ASN A 111 -28.37 -21.51 5.21
CA ASN A 111 -28.50 -20.30 6.02
C ASN A 111 -27.21 -19.47 5.96
N PRO A 112 -27.24 -18.25 5.38
CA PRO A 112 -26.02 -17.43 5.21
C PRO A 112 -25.34 -17.04 6.52
N MET A 113 -26.10 -16.85 7.61
CA MET A 113 -25.54 -16.52 8.92
C MET A 113 -24.77 -17.68 9.55
N VAL A 114 -25.18 -18.92 9.25
CA VAL A 114 -24.49 -20.13 9.70
C VAL A 114 -23.29 -20.44 8.79
N LEU A 115 -23.46 -20.29 7.47
CA LEU A 115 -22.36 -20.38 6.51
C LEU A 115 -21.18 -19.47 6.90
N LYS A 116 -21.47 -18.20 7.24
CA LYS A 116 -20.47 -17.22 7.69
C LYS A 116 -19.63 -17.74 8.86
N LYS A 117 -20.25 -18.42 9.85
CA LYS A 117 -19.51 -18.99 10.97
C LYS A 117 -18.56 -20.11 10.52
N GLY A 118 -19.03 -20.97 9.63
CA GLY A 118 -18.20 -22.04 9.05
C GLY A 118 -17.05 -21.51 8.22
N ILE A 119 -17.29 -20.50 7.38
CA ILE A 119 -16.25 -19.82 6.60
C ILE A 119 -15.18 -19.24 7.56
N LYS A 120 -15.59 -18.52 8.60
CA LYS A 120 -14.64 -17.93 9.55
C LYS A 120 -13.75 -18.99 10.20
N LYS A 121 -14.34 -20.07 10.76
CA LYS A 121 -13.58 -21.17 11.40
C LYS A 121 -12.59 -21.81 10.43
N ALA A 122 -12.99 -22.02 9.20
CA ALA A 122 -12.13 -22.64 8.18
C ALA A 122 -10.98 -21.71 7.76
N VAL A 123 -11.26 -20.40 7.61
CA VAL A 123 -10.24 -19.39 7.28
C VAL A 123 -9.23 -19.25 8.42
N ASP A 124 -9.69 -19.15 9.67
CA ASP A 124 -8.80 -19.08 10.83
C ASP A 124 -7.89 -20.34 10.89
N THR A 125 -8.44 -21.52 10.59
CA THR A 125 -7.67 -22.78 10.52
C THR A 125 -6.66 -22.77 9.38
N ALA A 126 -7.04 -22.30 8.19
CA ALA A 126 -6.15 -22.21 7.04
C ALA A 126 -5.01 -21.21 7.29
N VAL A 127 -5.32 -20.04 7.85
CA VAL A 127 -4.33 -19.01 8.22
C VAL A 127 -3.31 -19.57 9.24
N ASN A 128 -3.78 -20.26 10.27
CA ASN A 128 -2.88 -20.90 11.25
C ASN A 128 -1.97 -21.94 10.58
N ALA A 129 -2.47 -22.71 9.61
CA ALA A 129 -1.67 -23.66 8.86
C ALA A 129 -0.63 -22.95 7.96
N ILE A 130 -1.00 -21.85 7.30
CA ILE A 130 -0.09 -21.03 6.50
C ILE A 130 1.05 -20.48 7.37
N VAL A 131 0.72 -19.86 8.51
CA VAL A 131 1.68 -19.29 9.44
C VAL A 131 2.59 -20.38 10.03
N SER A 132 2.06 -21.56 10.36
CA SER A 132 2.87 -22.66 10.89
C SER A 132 3.85 -23.27 9.87
N ASN A 133 3.61 -23.09 8.59
CA ASN A 133 4.49 -23.51 7.49
C ASN A 133 5.47 -22.41 7.06
N SER A 134 5.41 -21.24 7.68
CA SER A 134 6.32 -20.12 7.39
C SER A 134 7.75 -20.44 7.77
N LYS A 135 8.69 -19.95 6.96
CA LYS A 135 10.13 -19.96 7.23
C LYS A 135 10.63 -18.54 7.33
N ALA A 136 11.47 -18.25 8.31
CA ALA A 136 12.13 -16.96 8.42
C ALA A 136 13.00 -16.70 7.18
N VAL A 137 13.11 -15.44 6.79
CA VAL A 137 14.02 -14.99 5.73
C VAL A 137 15.44 -14.94 6.31
N GLU A 138 16.37 -15.65 5.69
CA GLU A 138 17.76 -15.74 6.12
C GLU A 138 18.69 -15.11 5.08
N GLY A 139 19.04 -13.84 5.29
CA GLY A 139 20.04 -13.15 4.49
C GLY A 139 19.53 -12.54 3.15
N SER A 140 20.48 -11.95 2.44
CA SER A 140 20.24 -11.17 1.22
C SER A 140 19.72 -12.01 0.04
N ASP A 141 20.10 -13.29 -0.03
CA ASP A 141 19.66 -14.19 -1.11
C ASP A 141 18.17 -14.48 -1.06
N ASP A 142 17.60 -14.70 0.13
CA ASP A 142 16.16 -14.92 0.27
C ASP A 142 15.36 -13.63 -0.03
N ILE A 143 15.90 -12.48 0.39
CA ILE A 143 15.36 -11.17 0.04
C ILE A 143 15.32 -10.98 -1.49
N ALA A 144 16.43 -11.28 -2.17
CA ALA A 144 16.51 -11.20 -3.63
C ALA A 144 15.50 -12.12 -4.31
N ARG A 145 15.29 -13.35 -3.79
CA ARG A 145 14.30 -14.30 -4.33
C ARG A 145 12.88 -13.78 -4.23
N VAL A 146 12.48 -13.27 -3.05
CA VAL A 146 11.15 -12.68 -2.85
C VAL A 146 10.93 -11.52 -3.81
N ALA A 147 11.87 -10.59 -3.89
CA ALA A 147 11.79 -9.44 -4.77
C ALA A 147 11.77 -9.83 -6.26
N THR A 148 12.53 -10.88 -6.65
CA THR A 148 12.53 -11.41 -8.02
C THR A 148 11.18 -12.01 -8.39
N VAL A 149 10.55 -12.78 -7.50
CA VAL A 149 9.24 -13.39 -7.76
C VAL A 149 8.17 -12.32 -7.91
N SER A 150 8.15 -11.33 -7.03
CA SER A 150 7.16 -10.25 -7.06
C SER A 150 7.36 -9.32 -8.27
N SER A 151 8.62 -8.94 -8.59
CA SER A 151 8.91 -8.09 -9.74
C SER A 151 8.96 -8.81 -11.09
N ALA A 152 9.03 -10.13 -11.11
CA ALA A 152 9.32 -10.96 -12.29
C ALA A 152 10.64 -10.54 -13.01
N ASP A 153 11.61 -9.94 -12.28
CA ASP A 153 12.88 -9.45 -12.80
C ASP A 153 14.01 -9.69 -11.80
N GLU A 154 15.00 -10.51 -12.18
CA GLU A 154 16.13 -10.87 -11.33
C GLU A 154 17.03 -9.66 -10.98
N ASN A 155 17.15 -8.70 -11.91
CA ASN A 155 17.96 -7.49 -11.66
C ASN A 155 17.29 -6.59 -10.63
N VAL A 156 15.97 -6.46 -10.68
CA VAL A 156 15.18 -5.74 -9.68
C VAL A 156 15.31 -6.43 -8.32
N GLY A 157 15.24 -7.77 -8.29
CA GLY A 157 15.42 -8.55 -7.06
C GLY A 157 16.75 -8.29 -6.38
N LYS A 158 17.85 -8.33 -7.13
CA LYS A 158 19.20 -8.01 -6.63
C LYS A 158 19.30 -6.57 -6.15
N LEU A 159 18.74 -5.62 -6.91
CA LEU A 159 18.78 -4.20 -6.56
C LEU A 159 18.06 -3.90 -5.24
N ILE A 160 16.90 -4.52 -5.00
CA ILE A 160 16.17 -4.38 -3.74
C ILE A 160 16.95 -4.99 -2.58
N ALA A 161 17.53 -6.18 -2.77
CA ALA A 161 18.34 -6.83 -1.75
C ALA A 161 19.58 -5.98 -1.38
N GLU A 162 20.29 -5.45 -2.36
CA GLU A 162 21.41 -4.53 -2.14
C GLU A 162 20.98 -3.24 -1.43
N ALA A 163 19.82 -2.68 -1.78
CA ALA A 163 19.28 -1.50 -1.13
C ALA A 163 18.95 -1.77 0.34
N MET A 164 18.33 -2.94 0.64
CA MET A 164 18.03 -3.36 2.01
C MET A 164 19.28 -3.66 2.84
N GLU A 165 20.34 -4.18 2.23
CA GLU A 165 21.61 -4.43 2.91
C GLU A 165 22.38 -3.14 3.24
N LYS A 166 22.29 -2.13 2.37
CA LYS A 166 22.96 -0.84 2.55
C LYS A 166 22.34 0.02 3.63
N VAL A 167 21.04 -0.10 3.85
CA VAL A 167 20.34 0.60 4.94
C VAL A 167 20.22 -0.32 6.15
N THR A 168 20.21 0.26 7.35
CA THR A 168 20.00 -0.51 8.59
C THR A 168 18.59 -1.11 8.62
N SER A 169 18.31 -2.00 9.59
CA SER A 169 16.97 -2.60 9.77
C SER A 169 15.83 -1.56 9.82
N ASP A 170 16.13 -0.36 10.32
CA ASP A 170 15.20 0.77 10.41
C ASP A 170 15.33 1.76 9.23
N GLY A 171 16.18 1.43 8.25
CA GLY A 171 16.43 2.26 7.08
C GLY A 171 15.26 2.27 6.11
N VAL A 172 15.12 3.38 5.41
CA VAL A 172 14.02 3.63 4.49
C VAL A 172 14.46 3.42 3.05
N ILE A 173 13.62 2.78 2.26
CA ILE A 173 13.83 2.65 0.82
C ILE A 173 12.70 3.40 0.12
N THR A 174 13.04 4.36 -0.73
CA THR A 174 12.12 5.11 -1.59
C THR A 174 12.37 4.79 -3.06
N ILE A 175 11.35 5.02 -3.88
CA ILE A 175 11.42 4.76 -5.32
C ILE A 175 11.12 6.05 -6.05
N GLU A 176 12.08 6.50 -6.86
CA GLU A 176 11.97 7.72 -7.63
C GLU A 176 12.22 7.46 -9.12
N GLU A 177 11.76 8.38 -9.95
CA GLU A 177 12.04 8.34 -11.38
C GLU A 177 13.48 8.75 -11.66
N SER A 178 14.16 7.96 -12.49
CA SER A 178 15.49 8.30 -13.01
C SER A 178 15.37 9.29 -14.17
N LYS A 179 16.35 10.18 -14.27
CA LYS A 179 16.51 11.04 -15.46
C LYS A 179 17.17 10.30 -16.65
N THR A 180 17.63 9.07 -16.41
CA THR A 180 18.28 8.21 -17.41
C THR A 180 17.45 6.96 -17.64
N ALA A 181 17.76 6.19 -18.69
CA ALA A 181 17.10 4.91 -18.94
C ALA A 181 17.53 3.79 -17.98
N GLU A 182 18.54 4.02 -17.16
CA GLU A 182 19.07 3.02 -16.24
C GLU A 182 18.33 3.03 -14.89
N THR A 183 18.12 1.83 -14.34
CA THR A 183 17.61 1.63 -12.99
C THR A 183 18.76 1.28 -12.06
N TYR A 184 18.92 2.03 -10.97
CA TYR A 184 20.00 1.86 -10.00
C TYR A 184 19.57 2.24 -8.58
N SER A 185 20.36 1.85 -7.58
CA SER A 185 20.14 2.25 -6.18
C SER A 185 21.30 3.12 -5.69
N GLU A 186 20.96 4.17 -4.96
CA GLU A 186 21.92 5.01 -4.25
C GLU A 186 21.46 5.19 -2.79
N VAL A 187 22.40 5.45 -1.88
CA VAL A 187 22.09 5.81 -0.50
C VAL A 187 22.38 7.29 -0.34
N VAL A 188 21.38 8.02 0.15
CA VAL A 188 21.46 9.46 0.38
C VAL A 188 21.24 9.77 1.86
N GLU A 189 21.67 10.94 2.29
CA GLU A 189 21.37 11.44 3.64
C GLU A 189 19.87 11.70 3.77
N GLY A 190 19.27 11.16 4.81
CA GLY A 190 17.83 11.29 5.02
C GLY A 190 17.36 10.57 6.26
N MET A 191 16.11 10.80 6.63
CA MET A 191 15.49 10.12 7.77
C MET A 191 13.99 9.98 7.63
N GLN A 192 13.42 8.99 8.32
CA GLN A 192 11.99 8.87 8.53
C GLN A 192 11.61 9.11 9.98
N PHE A 193 10.45 9.72 10.20
CA PHE A 193 9.85 9.82 11.53
C PHE A 193 8.34 9.56 11.50
N ASP A 194 7.80 9.09 12.63
CA ASP A 194 6.45 8.57 12.77
C ASP A 194 5.45 9.70 13.05
N ARG A 195 5.29 10.60 12.10
CA ARG A 195 4.24 11.64 12.03
C ARG A 195 3.98 11.97 10.58
N GLY A 196 2.72 12.05 10.21
CA GLY A 196 2.29 12.39 8.86
C GLY A 196 1.61 13.75 8.77
N TYR A 197 0.91 13.97 7.65
CA TYR A 197 0.21 15.23 7.41
C TYR A 197 -0.92 15.46 8.42
N ILE A 198 -1.11 16.72 8.80
CA ILE A 198 -2.17 17.14 9.74
C ILE A 198 -3.56 17.01 9.11
N SER A 199 -3.65 17.18 7.79
CA SER A 199 -4.91 17.11 7.06
C SER A 199 -4.76 16.40 5.72
N PRO A 200 -5.72 15.52 5.34
CA PRO A 200 -5.73 14.87 4.01
C PRO A 200 -5.83 15.85 2.84
N TYR A 201 -6.27 17.08 3.07
CA TYR A 201 -6.33 18.13 2.03
C TYR A 201 -4.96 18.61 1.54
N PHE A 202 -3.88 18.21 2.18
CA PHE A 202 -2.51 18.48 1.73
C PHE A 202 -1.97 17.41 0.75
N VAL A 203 -2.69 16.32 0.57
CA VAL A 203 -2.30 15.20 -0.31
C VAL A 203 -2.14 15.69 -1.75
N THR A 204 -1.04 15.31 -2.39
CA THR A 204 -0.72 15.62 -3.79
C THR A 204 -0.95 14.42 -4.71
N ASP A 205 -0.81 13.20 -4.19
CA ASP A 205 -1.12 11.93 -4.83
C ASP A 205 -2.27 11.25 -4.10
N THR A 206 -3.48 11.38 -4.64
CA THR A 206 -4.71 10.83 -4.04
C THR A 206 -4.77 9.31 -4.10
N ASP A 207 -4.06 8.67 -5.02
CA ASP A 207 -4.07 7.22 -5.19
C ASP A 207 -3.28 6.54 -4.07
N LYS A 208 -2.15 7.14 -3.70
CA LYS A 208 -1.28 6.69 -2.60
C LYS A 208 -1.59 7.38 -1.27
N MET A 209 -2.46 8.39 -1.26
CA MET A 209 -2.72 9.25 -0.10
C MET A 209 -1.44 9.86 0.48
N GLU A 210 -0.57 10.34 -0.40
CA GLU A 210 0.73 10.93 -0.06
C GLU A 210 0.82 12.39 -0.51
N ALA A 211 1.60 13.18 0.23
CA ALA A 211 2.00 14.52 -0.17
C ALA A 211 3.49 14.50 -0.51
N VAL A 212 3.84 14.66 -1.79
CA VAL A 212 5.22 14.64 -2.28
C VAL A 212 5.66 16.05 -2.66
N TYR A 213 6.71 16.52 -2.03
CA TYR A 213 7.26 17.87 -2.22
C TYR A 213 8.73 17.79 -2.60
N ASP A 214 9.03 18.04 -3.89
CA ASP A 214 10.41 18.15 -4.37
C ASP A 214 10.93 19.55 -4.16
N ASP A 215 12.23 19.67 -3.84
CA ASP A 215 12.96 20.92 -3.65
C ASP A 215 12.25 21.86 -2.65
N ALA A 216 11.93 21.29 -1.46
CA ALA A 216 11.10 21.94 -0.46
C ALA A 216 11.91 22.63 0.62
N TYR A 217 11.46 23.81 1.03
CA TYR A 217 11.87 24.42 2.30
C TYR A 217 11.13 23.75 3.47
N ILE A 218 11.78 23.69 4.63
CA ILE A 218 11.25 23.04 5.82
C ILE A 218 11.33 24.02 6.99
N LEU A 219 10.16 24.47 7.46
CA LEU A 219 10.06 25.22 8.73
C LEU A 219 9.98 24.21 9.87
N ILE A 220 10.88 24.36 10.85
CA ILE A 220 10.99 23.44 11.99
C ILE A 220 10.76 24.24 13.27
N THR A 221 9.72 23.91 14.04
CA THR A 221 9.40 24.59 15.28
C THR A 221 8.80 23.67 16.32
N ASP A 222 9.06 23.93 17.59
CA ASP A 222 8.40 23.29 18.72
C ASP A 222 7.14 24.04 19.20
N LYS A 223 6.79 25.15 18.51
CA LYS A 223 5.61 25.97 18.81
C LYS A 223 4.36 25.42 18.10
N LYS A 224 3.20 25.77 18.63
CA LYS A 224 1.91 25.64 17.94
C LYS A 224 1.68 26.83 17.02
N ILE A 225 1.06 26.57 15.86
CA ILE A 225 0.68 27.61 14.90
C ILE A 225 -0.85 27.61 14.81
N SER A 226 -1.49 28.56 15.51
CA SER A 226 -2.94 28.71 15.53
C SER A 226 -3.42 29.92 14.73
N VAL A 227 -2.55 30.94 14.59
CA VAL A 227 -2.84 32.21 13.93
C VAL A 227 -1.92 32.36 12.73
N ILE A 228 -2.49 32.67 11.56
CA ILE A 228 -1.70 32.77 10.32
C ILE A 228 -0.71 33.93 10.33
N GLN A 229 -1.00 34.98 11.09
CA GLN A 229 -0.16 36.16 11.22
C GLN A 229 1.25 35.84 11.79
N ASP A 230 1.37 34.78 12.57
CA ASP A 230 2.66 34.38 13.16
C ASP A 230 3.67 33.93 12.11
N ILE A 231 3.19 33.39 10.96
CA ILE A 231 4.05 32.91 9.87
C ILE A 231 3.86 33.71 8.58
N LEU A 232 3.00 34.73 8.56
CA LEU A 232 2.66 35.47 7.34
C LEU A 232 3.90 36.12 6.69
N PRO A 233 4.82 36.75 7.41
CA PRO A 233 6.03 37.36 6.81
C PRO A 233 6.89 36.30 6.07
N LEU A 234 7.00 35.10 6.63
CA LEU A 234 7.71 33.99 6.01
C LEU A 234 6.98 33.49 4.76
N LEU A 235 5.65 33.32 4.83
CA LEU A 235 4.85 32.85 3.68
C LEU A 235 4.97 33.82 2.50
N GLU A 236 4.96 35.14 2.75
CA GLU A 236 5.14 36.14 1.70
C GLU A 236 6.52 36.05 1.02
N GLN A 237 7.56 35.71 1.77
CA GLN A 237 8.89 35.49 1.20
C GLN A 237 8.91 34.24 0.33
N ILE A 238 8.31 33.11 0.81
CA ILE A 238 8.30 31.83 0.08
C ILE A 238 7.46 31.92 -1.20
N VAL A 239 6.31 32.57 -1.16
CA VAL A 239 5.48 32.79 -2.36
C VAL A 239 6.27 33.49 -3.47
N LYS A 240 7.13 34.47 -3.12
CA LYS A 240 7.99 35.15 -4.10
C LYS A 240 9.04 34.23 -4.73
N THR A 241 9.48 33.19 -4.02
CA THR A 241 10.46 32.21 -4.56
C THR A 241 9.83 31.14 -5.41
N GLY A 242 8.50 30.93 -5.30
CA GLY A 242 7.78 29.82 -5.95
C GLY A 242 8.12 28.45 -5.41
N LYS A 243 8.85 28.36 -4.31
CA LYS A 243 9.22 27.10 -3.65
C LYS A 243 8.06 26.52 -2.83
N LYS A 244 8.14 25.23 -2.55
CA LYS A 244 7.19 24.50 -1.71
C LYS A 244 7.62 24.58 -0.24
N LEU A 245 6.68 24.56 0.71
CA LEU A 245 6.96 24.60 2.13
C LEU A 245 6.39 23.40 2.88
N VAL A 246 7.25 22.73 3.62
CA VAL A 246 6.86 21.75 4.65
C VAL A 246 6.97 22.43 6.02
N ILE A 247 5.92 22.36 6.81
CA ILE A 247 5.88 22.97 8.15
C ILE A 247 5.84 21.84 9.18
N ILE A 248 6.90 21.65 9.93
CA ILE A 248 6.99 20.71 11.05
C ILE A 248 6.82 21.51 12.33
N ALA A 249 5.66 21.40 12.97
CA ALA A 249 5.30 22.16 14.16
C ALA A 249 4.71 21.24 15.24
N GLU A 250 4.65 21.70 16.51
CA GLU A 250 3.95 20.94 17.55
C GLU A 250 2.53 20.61 17.14
N ASP A 251 1.79 21.60 16.66
CA ASP A 251 0.49 21.45 16.00
C ASP A 251 0.22 22.65 15.08
N ILE A 252 -0.66 22.46 14.10
CA ILE A 252 -1.21 23.55 13.28
C ILE A 252 -2.72 23.43 13.36
N GLU A 253 -3.38 24.45 13.88
CA GLU A 253 -4.81 24.40 14.17
C GLU A 253 -5.53 25.71 13.82
N GLY A 254 -6.85 25.71 13.93
CA GLY A 254 -7.68 26.92 13.83
C GLY A 254 -7.59 27.63 12.49
N GLU A 255 -7.41 28.96 12.54
CA GLU A 255 -7.36 29.84 11.37
C GLU A 255 -6.14 29.54 10.50
N ALA A 256 -4.99 29.26 11.09
CA ALA A 256 -3.76 28.97 10.36
C ALA A 256 -3.93 27.73 9.47
N LEU A 257 -4.44 26.62 10.01
CA LEU A 257 -4.68 25.39 9.25
C LEU A 257 -5.66 25.62 8.09
N THR A 258 -6.77 26.30 8.36
CA THR A 258 -7.79 26.57 7.33
C THR A 258 -7.22 27.42 6.20
N THR A 259 -6.44 28.46 6.54
CA THR A 259 -5.83 29.35 5.55
C THR A 259 -4.78 28.62 4.70
N LEU A 260 -3.93 27.79 5.30
CA LEU A 260 -2.95 26.98 4.57
C LEU A 260 -3.62 26.00 3.61
N ILE A 261 -4.66 25.28 4.05
CA ILE A 261 -5.42 24.36 3.23
C ILE A 261 -6.06 25.08 2.03
N LEU A 262 -6.74 26.20 2.27
CA LEU A 262 -7.40 26.96 1.20
C LEU A 262 -6.42 27.46 0.14
N ASN A 263 -5.25 27.95 0.56
CA ASN A 263 -4.22 28.40 -0.39
C ASN A 263 -3.58 27.24 -1.16
N ASN A 264 -3.38 26.08 -0.51
CA ASN A 264 -2.88 24.87 -1.16
C ASN A 264 -3.88 24.37 -2.23
N ILE A 265 -5.18 24.30 -1.91
CA ILE A 265 -6.24 23.88 -2.85
C ILE A 265 -6.35 24.85 -4.03
N ARG A 266 -6.30 26.17 -3.77
CA ARG A 266 -6.32 27.20 -4.82
C ARG A 266 -5.07 27.22 -5.69
N GLY A 267 -4.02 26.50 -5.30
CA GLY A 267 -2.74 26.49 -6.01
C GLY A 267 -1.92 27.78 -5.88
N THR A 268 -2.34 28.71 -5.03
CA THR A 268 -1.63 29.97 -4.79
C THR A 268 -0.30 29.72 -4.12
N PHE A 269 -0.25 28.73 -3.23
CA PHE A 269 0.92 28.38 -2.44
C PHE A 269 0.90 26.89 -2.09
N LYS A 270 1.97 26.18 -2.40
CA LYS A 270 2.11 24.75 -2.11
C LYS A 270 2.75 24.53 -0.77
N CYS A 271 1.98 24.01 0.19
CA CYS A 271 2.46 23.70 1.53
C CYS A 271 1.82 22.45 2.12
N VAL A 272 2.47 21.91 3.15
CA VAL A 272 1.94 20.82 3.97
C VAL A 272 2.32 21.05 5.42
N GLY A 273 1.38 20.77 6.32
CA GLY A 273 1.61 20.78 7.76
C GLY A 273 1.80 19.36 8.29
N VAL A 274 2.83 19.17 9.09
CA VAL A 274 3.21 17.89 9.72
C VAL A 274 3.38 18.12 11.22
N LYS A 275 2.90 17.17 12.05
CA LYS A 275 3.16 17.25 13.50
C LYS A 275 4.59 16.87 13.81
N ALA A 276 5.21 17.61 14.71
CA ALA A 276 6.55 17.32 15.21
C ALA A 276 6.60 15.96 15.91
N PRO A 277 7.65 15.15 15.65
CA PRO A 277 7.80 13.83 16.27
C PRO A 277 8.14 13.95 17.76
N GLY A 278 7.73 12.95 18.55
CA GLY A 278 8.02 12.88 19.97
C GLY A 278 7.22 13.85 20.85
N PHE A 279 7.57 13.90 22.13
CA PHE A 279 6.93 14.75 23.15
C PHE A 279 8.00 15.32 24.11
N GLY A 280 7.76 16.52 24.67
CA GLY A 280 8.66 17.15 25.64
C GLY A 280 10.09 17.32 25.10
N ASP A 281 11.09 17.02 25.93
CA ASP A 281 12.50 17.18 25.56
C ASP A 281 12.93 16.30 24.39
N ARG A 282 12.31 15.13 24.22
CA ARG A 282 12.56 14.26 23.06
C ARG A 282 12.14 14.92 21.75
N ARG A 283 11.02 15.64 21.74
CA ARG A 283 10.60 16.42 20.56
C ARG A 283 11.66 17.42 20.18
N LYS A 284 12.19 18.18 21.15
CA LYS A 284 13.24 19.18 20.92
C LYS A 284 14.49 18.55 20.30
N GLU A 285 14.89 17.39 20.82
CA GLU A 285 16.07 16.68 20.32
C GLU A 285 15.85 16.11 18.90
N MET A 286 14.65 15.58 18.60
CA MET A 286 14.31 15.10 17.25
C MET A 286 14.20 16.26 16.25
N LEU A 287 13.65 17.41 16.65
CA LEU A 287 13.63 18.61 15.81
C LEU A 287 15.04 19.12 15.50
N LYS A 288 15.97 19.05 16.47
CA LYS A 288 17.40 19.36 16.23
C LYS A 288 18.04 18.40 15.24
N ASP A 289 17.73 17.09 15.33
CA ASP A 289 18.23 16.09 14.39
C ASP A 289 17.73 16.40 12.96
N ILE A 290 16.45 16.77 12.80
CA ILE A 290 15.86 17.18 11.52
C ILE A 290 16.52 18.48 11.01
N ALA A 291 16.75 19.47 11.88
CA ALA A 291 17.37 20.73 11.51
C ALA A 291 18.80 20.52 11.00
N ILE A 292 19.60 19.72 11.70
CA ILE A 292 20.97 19.39 11.27
C ILE A 292 20.96 18.62 9.94
N LEU A 293 20.05 17.67 9.76
CA LEU A 293 19.91 16.91 8.51
C LEU A 293 19.58 17.82 7.32
N THR A 294 18.76 18.83 7.54
CA THR A 294 18.23 19.69 6.46
C THR A 294 18.96 21.03 6.34
N GLY A 295 19.93 21.31 7.23
CA GLY A 295 20.69 22.54 7.24
C GLY A 295 19.89 23.77 7.69
N GLY A 296 18.81 23.56 8.48
CA GLY A 296 17.98 24.63 9.03
C GLY A 296 18.17 24.84 10.52
N GLU A 297 17.37 25.72 11.08
CA GLU A 297 17.33 26.03 12.52
C GLU A 297 15.98 25.64 13.12
N VAL A 298 15.98 25.23 14.40
CA VAL A 298 14.72 25.03 15.14
C VAL A 298 14.25 26.37 15.68
N ILE A 299 13.11 26.84 15.24
CA ILE A 299 12.48 28.05 15.74
C ILE A 299 11.82 27.77 17.07
N THR A 300 12.49 28.11 18.15
CA THR A 300 12.06 27.82 19.53
C THR A 300 12.32 29.01 20.44
N SER A 301 11.46 29.20 21.44
CA SER A 301 11.60 30.23 22.45
C SER A 301 12.85 30.03 23.33
N ASP A 302 13.34 28.80 23.46
CA ASP A 302 14.56 28.49 24.21
C ASP A 302 15.80 29.18 23.61
N LEU A 303 15.78 29.42 22.29
CA LEU A 303 16.83 30.16 21.57
C LEU A 303 16.47 31.65 21.36
N GLY A 304 15.33 32.10 21.88
CA GLY A 304 14.82 33.46 21.67
C GLY A 304 14.33 33.73 20.26
N LEU A 305 14.03 32.65 19.47
CA LEU A 305 13.53 32.77 18.10
C LEU A 305 12.00 32.79 18.08
N GLU A 306 11.43 33.74 17.35
CA GLU A 306 9.98 33.86 17.15
C GLU A 306 9.61 33.56 15.72
N LEU A 307 8.40 32.99 15.53
CA LEU A 307 7.89 32.63 14.20
C LEU A 307 7.75 33.84 13.27
N GLN A 308 7.37 34.98 13.83
CA GLN A 308 7.17 36.23 13.09
C GLN A 308 8.48 36.81 12.51
N ASP A 309 9.60 36.50 13.12
CA ASP A 309 10.92 36.99 12.72
C ASP A 309 11.70 35.98 11.87
N THR A 310 11.07 34.83 11.55
CA THR A 310 11.70 33.76 10.79
C THR A 310 11.98 34.17 9.35
N THR A 311 13.19 33.91 8.88
CA THR A 311 13.64 34.17 7.51
C THR A 311 13.86 32.88 6.73
N ILE A 312 13.96 32.97 5.39
CA ILE A 312 14.21 31.80 4.53
C ILE A 312 15.55 31.12 4.87
N GLU A 313 16.54 31.88 5.33
CA GLU A 313 17.88 31.37 5.64
C GLU A 313 17.89 30.42 6.85
N GLN A 314 16.88 30.49 7.70
CA GLN A 314 16.71 29.63 8.87
C GLN A 314 15.93 28.33 8.53
N LEU A 315 15.37 28.26 7.33
CA LEU A 315 14.62 27.07 6.92
C LEU A 315 15.58 25.95 6.54
N GLY A 316 15.20 24.72 6.90
CA GLY A 316 15.81 23.53 6.35
C GLY A 316 15.45 23.37 4.86
N HIS A 317 16.23 22.59 4.16
CA HIS A 317 16.01 22.28 2.75
C HIS A 317 16.26 20.80 2.46
N ALA A 318 15.41 20.18 1.64
CA ALA A 318 15.59 18.82 1.19
C ALA A 318 15.20 18.69 -0.29
N LYS A 319 15.84 17.77 -0.98
CA LYS A 319 15.54 17.49 -2.38
C LYS A 319 14.15 16.93 -2.57
N GLN A 320 13.71 16.08 -1.64
CA GLN A 320 12.33 15.58 -1.62
C GLN A 320 11.86 15.33 -0.18
N VAL A 321 10.59 15.60 0.09
CA VAL A 321 9.89 15.19 1.31
C VAL A 321 8.63 14.45 0.92
N VAL A 322 8.49 13.20 1.41
CA VAL A 322 7.32 12.36 1.21
C VAL A 322 6.57 12.25 2.53
N ILE A 323 5.33 12.73 2.56
CA ILE A 323 4.50 12.76 3.77
C ILE A 323 3.30 11.84 3.55
N GLN A 324 3.22 10.81 4.36
CA GLN A 324 2.11 9.87 4.42
C GLN A 324 1.17 10.23 5.58
N LYS A 325 0.15 9.42 5.81
CA LYS A 325 -0.80 9.62 6.91
C LYS A 325 -0.12 9.58 8.29
N GLU A 326 0.85 8.70 8.47
CA GLU A 326 1.48 8.42 9.76
C GLU A 326 2.99 8.65 9.79
N ASN A 327 3.62 8.79 8.63
CA ASN A 327 5.06 8.90 8.48
C ASN A 327 5.45 10.08 7.59
N THR A 328 6.64 10.64 7.85
CA THR A 328 7.30 11.61 6.99
C THR A 328 8.72 11.15 6.71
N ILE A 329 9.09 11.15 5.43
CA ILE A 329 10.42 10.77 4.93
C ILE A 329 11.07 12.01 4.33
N ILE A 330 12.24 12.37 4.84
CA ILE A 330 13.10 13.41 4.28
C ILE A 330 14.20 12.72 3.49
N VAL A 331 14.29 13.02 2.20
CA VAL A 331 15.25 12.42 1.27
C VAL A 331 16.22 13.49 0.81
N ASP A 332 17.51 13.20 0.90
CA ASP A 332 18.60 14.06 0.46
C ASP A 332 18.50 15.46 1.11
N GLY A 333 18.58 15.48 2.45
CA GLY A 333 18.63 16.73 3.24
C GLY A 333 19.91 17.51 2.93
N MET A 334 19.81 18.84 2.82
CA MET A 334 20.89 19.73 2.43
C MET A 334 21.77 20.18 3.60
N GLY A 335 21.74 19.44 4.73
CA GLY A 335 22.59 19.69 5.87
C GLY A 335 24.07 19.35 5.62
N SER A 336 24.93 19.83 6.48
CA SER A 336 26.37 19.53 6.41
C SER A 336 26.65 18.11 6.87
N SER A 337 27.25 17.26 6.00
CA SER A 337 27.67 15.91 6.38
C SER A 337 28.62 15.88 7.57
N ALA A 338 29.37 16.96 7.80
CA ALA A 338 30.25 17.08 8.98
C ALA A 338 29.43 17.25 10.27
N GLU A 339 28.41 18.11 10.25
CA GLU A 339 27.53 18.34 11.40
C GLU A 339 26.66 17.11 11.70
N ILE A 340 26.18 16.41 10.67
CA ILE A 340 25.44 15.15 10.82
C ILE A 340 26.33 14.10 11.51
N LYS A 341 27.59 13.93 11.09
CA LYS A 341 28.55 13.01 11.73
C LYS A 341 28.85 13.39 13.17
N GLU A 342 29.01 14.68 13.44
CA GLU A 342 29.22 15.17 14.81
C GLU A 342 28.00 14.87 15.68
N ARG A 343 26.78 15.07 15.16
CA ARG A 343 25.54 14.74 15.85
C ARG A 343 25.41 13.24 16.15
N ILE A 344 25.74 12.39 15.19
CA ILE A 344 25.79 10.94 15.37
C ILE A 344 26.76 10.56 16.50
N ASN A 345 27.95 11.17 16.55
CA ASN A 345 28.92 10.92 17.61
C ASN A 345 28.44 11.41 18.98
N GLN A 346 27.74 12.54 19.06
CA GLN A 346 27.10 13.02 20.29
C GLN A 346 26.07 12.01 20.82
N ILE A 347 25.20 11.50 19.95
CA ILE A 347 24.20 10.50 20.33
C ILE A 347 24.87 9.20 20.80
N LYS A 348 25.92 8.73 20.11
CA LYS A 348 26.70 7.54 20.55
C LYS A 348 27.28 7.73 21.94
N SER A 349 27.87 8.89 22.22
CA SER A 349 28.42 9.20 23.54
C SER A 349 27.34 9.26 24.63
N GLN A 350 26.14 9.75 24.29
CA GLN A 350 24.99 9.73 25.20
C GLN A 350 24.52 8.29 25.51
N ILE A 351 24.53 7.39 24.53
CA ILE A 351 24.19 5.98 24.71
C ILE A 351 25.17 5.29 25.68
N GLU A 352 26.46 5.62 25.61
CA GLU A 352 27.49 5.07 26.49
C GLU A 352 27.39 5.58 27.93
N THR A 353 26.92 6.82 28.11
CA THR A 353 26.87 7.46 29.44
C THR A 353 25.54 7.31 30.15
N THR A 354 24.45 7.00 29.43
CA THR A 354 23.13 6.85 30.06
C THR A 354 23.02 5.54 30.86
N THR A 355 22.40 5.64 32.02
CA THR A 355 22.13 4.48 32.92
C THR A 355 20.72 3.92 32.81
N SER A 356 19.83 4.65 32.12
CA SER A 356 18.44 4.26 31.88
C SER A 356 18.34 3.39 30.64
N GLU A 357 17.94 2.14 30.76
CA GLU A 357 17.74 1.24 29.61
C GLU A 357 16.68 1.79 28.63
N PHE A 358 15.64 2.44 29.15
CA PHE A 358 14.62 3.06 28.32
C PHE A 358 15.15 4.26 27.51
N ASP A 359 15.97 5.11 28.13
CA ASP A 359 16.58 6.23 27.42
C ASP A 359 17.64 5.75 26.43
N LYS A 360 18.36 4.68 26.77
CA LYS A 360 19.30 4.03 25.87
C LYS A 360 18.62 3.48 24.62
N GLU A 361 17.50 2.79 24.77
CA GLU A 361 16.68 2.31 23.64
C GLU A 361 16.25 3.47 22.74
N LYS A 362 15.76 4.58 23.31
CA LYS A 362 15.33 5.73 22.53
C LYS A 362 16.46 6.50 21.87
N LEU A 363 17.63 6.54 22.47
CA LEU A 363 18.84 7.08 21.83
C LEU A 363 19.32 6.20 20.67
N GLN A 364 19.22 4.86 20.83
CA GLN A 364 19.53 3.91 19.76
C GLN A 364 18.57 4.07 18.58
N GLU A 365 17.27 4.22 18.84
CA GLU A 365 16.27 4.52 17.80
C GLU A 365 16.61 5.80 17.02
N ARG A 366 16.95 6.89 17.72
CA ARG A 366 17.37 8.15 17.09
C ARG A 366 18.64 8.00 16.27
N LEU A 367 19.62 7.27 16.82
CA LEU A 367 20.87 6.97 16.12
C LEU A 367 20.60 6.21 14.82
N ALA A 368 19.77 5.18 14.86
CA ALA A 368 19.40 4.39 13.69
C ALA A 368 18.73 5.26 12.61
N LYS A 369 17.77 6.11 13.00
CA LYS A 369 17.08 7.02 12.08
C LYS A 369 18.01 8.04 11.41
N LEU A 370 18.99 8.57 12.14
CA LEU A 370 19.92 9.58 11.61
C LEU A 370 21.08 8.97 10.82
N SER A 371 21.57 7.78 11.23
CA SER A 371 22.74 7.13 10.61
C SER A 371 22.39 6.17 9.47
N GLY A 372 21.14 5.72 9.39
CA GLY A 372 20.69 4.74 8.41
C GLY A 372 20.59 5.26 6.98
N GLY A 373 20.44 6.56 6.80
CA GLY A 373 20.20 7.15 5.50
C GLY A 373 18.88 6.71 4.87
N VAL A 374 18.69 7.06 3.62
CA VAL A 374 17.58 6.61 2.77
C VAL A 374 18.16 5.97 1.52
N ALA A 375 17.81 4.71 1.23
CA ALA A 375 18.12 4.12 -0.06
C ALA A 375 17.08 4.60 -1.08
N VAL A 376 17.55 5.15 -2.19
CA VAL A 376 16.70 5.61 -3.28
C VAL A 376 16.91 4.68 -4.46
N ILE A 377 15.84 3.98 -4.86
CA ILE A 377 15.83 3.20 -6.10
C ILE A 377 15.35 4.12 -7.22
N ARG A 378 16.26 4.44 -8.13
CA ARG A 378 15.99 5.26 -9.30
C ARG A 378 15.56 4.39 -10.46
N VAL A 379 14.29 4.53 -10.87
CA VAL A 379 13.71 3.72 -11.94
C VAL A 379 13.84 4.43 -13.26
N GLY A 380 14.57 3.81 -14.20
CA GLY A 380 14.76 4.30 -15.56
C GLY A 380 14.11 3.39 -16.60
N ALA A 381 13.58 4.00 -17.66
CA ALA A 381 13.04 3.31 -18.83
C ALA A 381 13.13 4.21 -20.07
N ALA A 382 12.90 3.62 -21.25
CA ALA A 382 12.94 4.35 -22.51
C ALA A 382 11.70 5.22 -22.75
N THR A 383 10.56 4.85 -22.17
CA THR A 383 9.28 5.55 -22.29
C THR A 383 8.63 5.79 -20.94
N GLU A 384 7.79 6.82 -20.84
CA GLU A 384 7.04 7.14 -19.62
C GLU A 384 6.08 6.00 -19.21
N ILE A 385 5.48 5.31 -20.18
CA ILE A 385 4.57 4.18 -19.92
C ILE A 385 5.34 3.02 -19.28
N GLU A 386 6.50 2.65 -19.85
CA GLU A 386 7.36 1.61 -19.31
C GLU A 386 7.90 1.98 -17.92
N MET A 387 8.27 3.23 -17.72
CA MET A 387 8.78 3.73 -16.44
C MET A 387 7.72 3.62 -15.33
N LYS A 388 6.48 4.03 -15.60
CA LYS A 388 5.38 3.91 -14.65
C LYS A 388 5.07 2.45 -14.30
N GLU A 389 5.01 1.57 -15.30
CA GLU A 389 4.79 0.13 -15.08
C GLU A 389 5.92 -0.47 -14.23
N LYS A 390 7.17 -0.19 -14.58
CA LYS A 390 8.34 -0.68 -13.85
C LYS A 390 8.41 -0.15 -12.42
N LYS A 391 8.02 1.12 -12.21
CA LYS A 391 7.95 1.73 -10.88
C LYS A 391 6.94 1.02 -9.99
N LEU A 392 5.70 0.80 -10.46
CA LEU A 392 4.67 0.06 -9.72
C LEU A 392 5.14 -1.35 -9.35
N ARG A 393 5.76 -2.06 -10.28
CA ARG A 393 6.29 -3.40 -10.06
C ARG A 393 7.41 -3.44 -9.02
N ILE A 394 8.28 -2.44 -9.00
CA ILE A 394 9.35 -2.32 -7.98
C ILE A 394 8.75 -1.96 -6.61
N GLU A 395 7.70 -1.12 -6.57
CA GLU A 395 6.98 -0.78 -5.33
C GLU A 395 6.35 -2.04 -4.70
N ASP A 396 5.67 -2.86 -5.50
CA ASP A 396 5.08 -4.13 -5.05
C ASP A 396 6.16 -5.09 -4.54
N ALA A 397 7.27 -5.23 -5.28
CA ALA A 397 8.38 -6.10 -4.90
C ALA A 397 9.04 -5.64 -3.58
N LEU A 398 9.20 -4.34 -3.37
CA LEU A 398 9.72 -3.80 -2.12
C LEU A 398 8.76 -4.06 -0.95
N ALA A 399 7.45 -3.87 -1.15
CA ALA A 399 6.44 -4.14 -0.14
C ALA A 399 6.37 -5.63 0.21
N ALA A 400 6.37 -6.52 -0.80
CA ALA A 400 6.42 -7.97 -0.63
C ALA A 400 7.67 -8.40 0.16
N THR A 401 8.81 -7.78 -0.13
CA THR A 401 10.07 -8.09 0.56
C THR A 401 10.03 -7.67 2.03
N LYS A 402 9.50 -6.48 2.33
CA LYS A 402 9.27 -6.04 3.73
C LYS A 402 8.33 -6.99 4.46
N ALA A 403 7.22 -7.38 3.83
CA ALA A 403 6.28 -8.34 4.40
C ALA A 403 6.92 -9.73 4.66
N ALA A 404 7.85 -10.16 3.81
CA ALA A 404 8.60 -11.40 4.00
C ALA A 404 9.59 -11.32 5.17
N VAL A 405 10.27 -10.20 5.34
CA VAL A 405 11.16 -9.97 6.49
C VAL A 405 10.37 -9.97 7.80
N GLU A 406 9.15 -9.40 7.81
CA GLU A 406 8.30 -9.32 9.02
C GLU A 406 7.75 -10.69 9.45
N GLU A 407 7.23 -11.51 8.54
CA GLU A 407 6.49 -12.74 8.89
C GLU A 407 7.02 -14.01 8.22
N GLY A 408 8.14 -13.91 7.50
CA GLY A 408 8.72 -15.04 6.79
C GLY A 408 8.06 -15.33 5.43
N ILE A 409 8.47 -16.45 4.85
CA ILE A 409 8.06 -16.90 3.52
C ILE A 409 7.39 -18.27 3.56
N VAL A 410 6.51 -18.51 2.60
CA VAL A 410 5.87 -19.79 2.33
C VAL A 410 6.10 -20.23 0.89
N ALA A 411 5.71 -21.45 0.54
CA ALA A 411 5.71 -21.92 -0.85
C ALA A 411 4.81 -21.05 -1.72
N GLY A 412 5.37 -20.45 -2.77
CA GLY A 412 4.70 -19.49 -3.64
C GLY A 412 3.75 -20.11 -4.66
N GLY A 413 3.25 -19.25 -5.56
CA GLY A 413 2.38 -19.67 -6.65
C GLY A 413 1.06 -20.30 -6.20
N GLY A 414 0.52 -19.89 -5.05
CA GLY A 414 -0.70 -20.43 -4.46
C GLY A 414 -0.53 -21.78 -3.77
N THR A 415 0.67 -22.38 -3.78
CA THR A 415 0.95 -23.69 -3.18
C THR A 415 0.70 -23.69 -1.67
N ALA A 416 0.99 -22.61 -0.96
CA ALA A 416 0.75 -22.49 0.48
C ALA A 416 -0.74 -22.67 0.84
N LEU A 417 -1.65 -22.19 -0.01
CA LEU A 417 -3.09 -22.36 0.17
C LEU A 417 -3.51 -23.83 0.00
N ILE A 418 -2.95 -24.55 -0.98
CA ILE A 418 -3.14 -26.00 -1.14
C ILE A 418 -2.60 -26.75 0.07
N ASN A 419 -1.44 -26.35 0.60
CA ASN A 419 -0.84 -26.94 1.78
C ASN A 419 -1.67 -26.75 3.06
N ALA A 420 -2.50 -25.71 3.13
CA ALA A 420 -3.43 -25.46 4.23
C ALA A 420 -4.71 -26.33 4.17
N MET A 421 -5.07 -26.88 3.00
CA MET A 421 -6.30 -27.67 2.81
C MET A 421 -6.42 -28.86 3.77
N PRO A 422 -5.37 -29.67 4.05
CA PRO A 422 -5.51 -30.79 4.98
C PRO A 422 -5.90 -30.38 6.41
N ALA A 423 -5.52 -29.18 6.86
CA ALA A 423 -5.93 -28.66 8.17
C ALA A 423 -7.44 -28.33 8.17
N VAL A 424 -7.93 -27.70 7.09
CA VAL A 424 -9.37 -27.42 6.93
C VAL A 424 -10.16 -28.74 6.77
N GLU A 425 -9.65 -29.72 6.02
CA GLU A 425 -10.28 -31.05 5.89
C GLU A 425 -10.45 -31.74 7.24
N LYS A 426 -9.47 -31.63 8.15
CA LYS A 426 -9.57 -32.17 9.53
C LYS A 426 -10.58 -31.44 10.39
N LEU A 427 -10.84 -30.16 10.13
CA LEU A 427 -11.85 -29.37 10.84
C LEU A 427 -13.28 -29.79 10.45
N ILE A 428 -13.53 -30.11 9.16
CA ILE A 428 -14.88 -30.38 8.62
C ILE A 428 -15.68 -31.42 9.40
N PRO A 429 -15.13 -32.57 9.85
CA PRO A 429 -15.89 -33.56 10.65
C PRO A 429 -16.42 -33.04 11.98
N SER A 430 -15.80 -32.00 12.57
CA SER A 430 -16.21 -31.39 13.84
C SER A 430 -17.33 -30.34 13.70
N LEU A 431 -17.71 -30.02 12.45
CA LEU A 431 -18.74 -29.04 12.13
C LEU A 431 -20.04 -29.72 11.72
N GLU A 432 -21.17 -29.05 11.96
CA GLU A 432 -22.50 -29.56 11.63
C GLU A 432 -23.26 -28.61 10.69
N GLY A 433 -24.22 -29.15 9.92
CA GLY A 433 -25.13 -28.39 9.07
C GLY A 433 -24.41 -27.41 8.12
N ASP A 434 -24.88 -26.17 8.10
CA ASP A 434 -24.35 -25.14 7.20
C ASP A 434 -22.98 -24.60 7.62
N GLU A 435 -22.55 -24.79 8.87
CA GLU A 435 -21.15 -24.50 9.24
C GLU A 435 -20.18 -25.41 8.46
N LYS A 436 -20.55 -26.69 8.33
CA LYS A 436 -19.78 -27.66 7.54
C LYS A 436 -19.74 -27.26 6.06
N THR A 437 -20.86 -26.77 5.54
CA THR A 437 -20.94 -26.25 4.17
C THR A 437 -20.04 -25.02 3.99
N GLY A 438 -20.04 -24.09 4.96
CA GLY A 438 -19.14 -22.93 4.96
C GLY A 438 -17.66 -23.31 4.90
N ALA A 439 -17.24 -24.32 5.65
CA ALA A 439 -15.87 -24.81 5.62
C ALA A 439 -15.52 -25.47 4.26
N ARG A 440 -16.45 -26.15 3.63
CA ARG A 440 -16.26 -26.74 2.27
C ARG A 440 -16.12 -25.66 1.19
N ILE A 441 -16.84 -24.54 1.33
CA ILE A 441 -16.69 -23.37 0.44
C ILE A 441 -15.26 -22.86 0.48
N VAL A 442 -14.71 -22.68 1.69
CA VAL A 442 -13.31 -22.25 1.86
C VAL A 442 -12.34 -23.26 1.25
N LEU A 443 -12.52 -24.56 1.55
CA LEU A 443 -11.68 -25.62 1.00
C LEU A 443 -11.60 -25.55 -0.52
N LYS A 444 -12.71 -25.29 -1.19
CA LYS A 444 -12.76 -25.16 -2.65
C LYS A 444 -12.10 -23.88 -3.15
N ALA A 445 -12.31 -22.77 -2.44
CA ALA A 445 -11.71 -21.49 -2.80
C ALA A 445 -10.17 -21.50 -2.70
N LEU A 446 -9.59 -22.29 -1.77
CA LEU A 446 -8.14 -22.40 -1.63
C LEU A 446 -7.43 -22.99 -2.87
N GLU A 447 -8.17 -23.67 -3.76
CA GLU A 447 -7.62 -24.21 -5.01
C GLU A 447 -7.49 -23.15 -6.12
N GLU A 448 -8.29 -22.07 -6.06
CA GLU A 448 -8.46 -21.15 -7.18
C GLU A 448 -7.19 -20.39 -7.59
N PRO A 449 -6.28 -19.96 -6.69
CA PRO A 449 -5.04 -19.30 -7.12
C PRO A 449 -4.16 -20.20 -7.99
N VAL A 450 -3.94 -21.45 -7.60
CA VAL A 450 -3.18 -22.41 -8.44
C VAL A 450 -3.92 -22.69 -9.75
N ARG A 451 -5.25 -22.84 -9.70
CA ARG A 451 -6.07 -23.04 -10.88
C ARG A 451 -5.94 -21.89 -11.86
N GLN A 452 -6.04 -20.64 -11.38
CA GLN A 452 -5.96 -19.48 -12.24
C GLN A 452 -4.56 -19.29 -12.85
N ILE A 453 -3.50 -19.52 -12.07
CA ILE A 453 -2.11 -19.50 -12.59
C ILE A 453 -1.94 -20.51 -13.73
N ALA A 454 -2.47 -21.72 -13.56
CA ALA A 454 -2.45 -22.76 -14.59
C ALA A 454 -3.24 -22.34 -15.84
N VAL A 455 -4.44 -21.80 -15.67
CA VAL A 455 -5.29 -21.31 -16.78
C VAL A 455 -4.59 -20.18 -17.54
N ASN A 456 -3.96 -19.23 -16.84
CA ASN A 456 -3.19 -18.15 -17.47
C ASN A 456 -1.97 -18.67 -18.24
N ALA A 457 -1.45 -19.84 -17.84
CA ALA A 457 -0.40 -20.56 -18.56
C ALA A 457 -0.92 -21.44 -19.72
N GLY A 458 -2.25 -21.50 -19.93
CA GLY A 458 -2.86 -22.34 -20.96
C GLY A 458 -2.98 -23.82 -20.58
N LEU A 459 -2.94 -24.13 -19.27
CA LEU A 459 -2.92 -25.49 -18.73
C LEU A 459 -4.20 -25.82 -17.96
N GLU A 460 -4.48 -27.12 -17.77
CA GLU A 460 -5.62 -27.61 -17.01
C GLU A 460 -5.33 -27.62 -15.50
N GLY A 461 -5.87 -26.64 -14.77
CA GLY A 461 -5.59 -26.44 -13.34
C GLY A 461 -6.03 -27.61 -12.45
N SER A 462 -7.10 -28.32 -12.80
CA SER A 462 -7.61 -29.45 -12.00
C SER A 462 -6.62 -30.61 -11.93
N VAL A 463 -5.89 -30.88 -13.02
CA VAL A 463 -4.85 -31.92 -13.08
C VAL A 463 -3.65 -31.53 -12.20
N ILE A 464 -3.27 -30.25 -12.26
CA ILE A 464 -2.13 -29.73 -11.49
C ILE A 464 -2.44 -29.80 -9.99
N ILE A 465 -3.62 -29.33 -9.57
CA ILE A 465 -4.06 -29.36 -8.18
C ILE A 465 -4.12 -30.80 -7.65
N ASP A 466 -4.71 -31.74 -8.40
CA ASP A 466 -4.79 -33.15 -8.00
C ASP A 466 -3.39 -33.74 -7.77
N LYS A 467 -2.42 -33.44 -8.65
CA LYS A 467 -1.05 -33.93 -8.52
C LYS A 467 -0.34 -33.33 -7.31
N ILE A 468 -0.50 -32.03 -7.02
CA ILE A 468 0.05 -31.38 -5.83
C ILE A 468 -0.55 -32.03 -4.57
N ARG A 469 -1.86 -32.19 -4.48
CA ARG A 469 -2.56 -32.79 -3.32
C ARG A 469 -2.13 -34.25 -3.07
N ARG A 470 -1.99 -35.06 -4.13
CA ARG A 470 -1.56 -36.47 -4.01
C ARG A 470 -0.12 -36.61 -3.50
N SER A 471 0.74 -35.63 -3.75
CA SER A 471 2.13 -35.67 -3.25
C SER A 471 2.21 -35.70 -1.72
N ARG A 472 1.22 -35.09 -1.02
CA ARG A 472 1.19 -34.90 0.44
C ARG A 472 2.44 -34.24 1.03
N LYS A 473 3.29 -33.65 0.18
CA LYS A 473 4.53 -33.01 0.58
C LYS A 473 4.29 -31.49 0.68
N VAL A 474 4.53 -30.93 1.86
CA VAL A 474 4.49 -29.47 2.08
C VAL A 474 5.57 -28.81 1.23
N GLY A 475 5.23 -27.75 0.51
CA GLY A 475 6.16 -27.03 -0.34
C GLY A 475 6.32 -27.60 -1.75
N TYR A 476 5.77 -28.78 -2.07
CA TYR A 476 5.75 -29.31 -3.43
C TYR A 476 4.64 -28.64 -4.24
N GLY A 477 5.00 -27.99 -5.34
CA GLY A 477 4.09 -27.20 -6.15
C GLY A 477 4.37 -27.30 -7.65
N PHE A 478 3.79 -26.39 -8.41
CA PHE A 478 3.91 -26.34 -9.85
C PHE A 478 4.52 -25.00 -10.27
N ASP A 479 5.69 -25.06 -10.91
CA ASP A 479 6.31 -23.93 -11.59
C ASP A 479 5.62 -23.74 -12.96
N ALA A 480 4.77 -22.72 -13.03
CA ALA A 480 4.00 -22.43 -14.25
C ALA A 480 4.85 -21.77 -15.35
N TYR A 481 6.02 -21.24 -15.02
CA TYR A 481 6.94 -20.67 -16.00
C TYR A 481 7.61 -21.78 -16.82
N ASN A 482 8.21 -22.77 -16.11
CA ASN A 482 8.91 -23.91 -16.71
C ASN A 482 8.02 -25.14 -16.92
N GLU A 483 6.75 -25.10 -16.50
CA GLU A 483 5.76 -26.19 -16.60
C GLU A 483 6.21 -27.47 -15.90
N THR A 484 6.90 -27.33 -14.77
CA THR A 484 7.46 -28.46 -14.01
C THR A 484 6.97 -28.49 -12.57
N TYR A 485 7.04 -29.66 -11.94
CA TYR A 485 6.72 -29.84 -10.52
C TYR A 485 7.98 -29.81 -9.70
N VAL A 486 8.06 -28.91 -8.73
CA VAL A 486 9.27 -28.66 -7.96
C VAL A 486 8.96 -28.46 -6.47
N ASP A 487 10.01 -28.51 -5.64
CA ASP A 487 9.98 -27.96 -4.29
C ASP A 487 10.10 -26.43 -4.38
N MET A 488 9.01 -25.73 -4.11
CA MET A 488 8.86 -24.31 -4.42
C MET A 488 9.91 -23.42 -3.74
N ILE A 489 10.09 -23.59 -2.41
CA ILE A 489 11.03 -22.75 -1.65
C ILE A 489 12.49 -22.95 -2.12
N PRO A 490 13.03 -24.18 -2.24
CA PRO A 490 14.39 -24.38 -2.77
C PRO A 490 14.54 -23.89 -4.21
N SER A 491 13.47 -23.93 -5.01
CA SER A 491 13.47 -23.44 -6.40
C SER A 491 13.31 -21.91 -6.49
N GLY A 492 13.25 -21.20 -5.36
CA GLY A 492 13.13 -19.75 -5.31
C GLY A 492 11.72 -19.23 -5.55
N ILE A 493 10.71 -20.09 -5.66
CA ILE A 493 9.30 -19.68 -5.87
C ILE A 493 8.64 -19.57 -4.49
N VAL A 494 8.60 -18.35 -3.98
CA VAL A 494 8.18 -18.04 -2.61
C VAL A 494 7.19 -16.88 -2.60
N ASP A 495 6.26 -16.91 -1.64
CA ASP A 495 5.35 -15.80 -1.34
C ASP A 495 5.55 -15.35 0.12
N PRO A 496 5.43 -14.06 0.44
CA PRO A 496 5.43 -13.62 1.83
C PRO A 496 4.22 -14.20 2.59
N THR A 497 4.48 -14.70 3.80
CA THR A 497 3.43 -15.26 4.67
C THR A 497 2.33 -14.23 4.94
N LYS A 498 2.72 -13.00 5.24
CA LYS A 498 1.80 -11.87 5.49
C LYS A 498 0.89 -11.60 4.30
N VAL A 499 1.42 -11.61 3.08
CA VAL A 499 0.65 -11.43 1.84
C VAL A 499 -0.39 -12.54 1.68
N THR A 500 0.03 -13.80 1.75
CA THR A 500 -0.86 -14.96 1.54
C THR A 500 -1.99 -15.03 2.56
N ARG A 501 -1.67 -14.82 3.87
CA ARG A 501 -2.70 -14.86 4.92
C ARG A 501 -3.66 -13.68 4.85
N SER A 502 -3.14 -12.45 4.60
CA SER A 502 -3.96 -11.24 4.51
C SER A 502 -4.92 -11.29 3.34
N ALA A 503 -4.46 -11.79 2.18
CA ALA A 503 -5.31 -12.01 1.01
C ALA A 503 -6.51 -12.91 1.34
N LEU A 504 -6.28 -14.04 2.04
CA LEU A 504 -7.36 -14.96 2.43
C LEU A 504 -8.31 -14.34 3.47
N GLN A 505 -7.78 -13.64 4.47
CA GLN A 505 -8.56 -13.00 5.53
C GLN A 505 -9.46 -11.89 4.99
N ASN A 506 -8.91 -10.99 4.16
CA ASN A 506 -9.66 -9.88 3.58
C ASN A 506 -10.72 -10.37 2.59
N ALA A 507 -10.38 -11.35 1.74
CA ALA A 507 -11.32 -12.00 0.84
C ALA A 507 -12.51 -12.61 1.59
N ALA A 508 -12.23 -13.36 2.66
CA ALA A 508 -13.27 -14.00 3.45
C ALA A 508 -14.13 -13.02 4.23
N SER A 509 -13.54 -11.92 4.71
CA SER A 509 -14.27 -10.87 5.42
C SER A 509 -15.35 -10.26 4.54
N VAL A 510 -14.99 -9.81 3.34
CA VAL A 510 -15.94 -9.20 2.40
C VAL A 510 -16.91 -10.26 1.84
N ALA A 511 -16.43 -11.46 1.50
CA ALA A 511 -17.29 -12.54 1.06
C ALA A 511 -18.40 -12.86 2.08
N ALA A 512 -18.06 -12.90 3.38
CA ALA A 512 -19.03 -13.14 4.44
C ALA A 512 -20.09 -12.04 4.55
N MET A 513 -19.74 -10.79 4.25
CA MET A 513 -20.70 -9.67 4.20
C MET A 513 -21.62 -9.78 3.00
N VAL A 514 -21.05 -10.01 1.82
CA VAL A 514 -21.81 -10.20 0.57
C VAL A 514 -22.81 -11.35 0.69
N LEU A 515 -22.38 -12.49 1.22
CA LEU A 515 -23.25 -13.67 1.38
C LEU A 515 -24.40 -13.47 2.38
N THR A 516 -24.28 -12.54 3.32
CA THR A 516 -25.33 -12.19 4.29
C THR A 516 -26.20 -11.03 3.84
N THR A 517 -25.96 -10.45 2.66
CA THR A 517 -26.75 -9.36 2.09
C THR A 517 -28.01 -9.89 1.42
N GLU A 518 -29.17 -9.27 1.72
CA GLU A 518 -30.48 -9.65 1.18
C GLU A 518 -31.14 -8.55 0.36
N SER A 519 -30.74 -7.27 0.58
CA SER A 519 -31.29 -6.15 -0.18
C SER A 519 -30.21 -5.14 -0.56
N LEU A 520 -30.43 -4.48 -1.69
CA LEU A 520 -29.59 -3.38 -2.19
C LEU A 520 -30.44 -2.13 -2.34
N VAL A 521 -29.88 -0.98 -2.02
CA VAL A 521 -30.55 0.33 -2.10
C VAL A 521 -29.66 1.29 -2.86
N ALA A 522 -30.11 1.76 -4.02
CA ALA A 522 -29.41 2.74 -4.85
C ALA A 522 -30.20 4.04 -4.97
N ASP A 523 -29.52 5.13 -5.26
CA ASP A 523 -30.17 6.37 -5.67
C ASP A 523 -30.66 6.24 -7.12
N ILE A 524 -31.89 6.71 -7.37
CA ILE A 524 -32.40 6.85 -8.75
C ILE A 524 -31.75 8.11 -9.33
N PRO A 525 -31.00 8.00 -10.46
CA PRO A 525 -30.44 9.17 -11.13
C PRO A 525 -31.53 10.18 -11.47
N GLU A 526 -31.33 11.44 -11.12
CA GLU A 526 -32.20 12.51 -11.59
C GLU A 526 -31.92 12.73 -13.08
N GLU A 527 -32.96 12.63 -13.92
CA GLU A 527 -32.86 13.07 -15.31
C GLU A 527 -32.51 14.57 -15.28
N THR A 528 -31.31 14.92 -15.70
CA THR A 528 -30.94 16.33 -15.93
C THR A 528 -31.89 16.89 -16.98
N PRO A 529 -32.71 17.93 -16.68
CA PRO A 529 -33.57 18.51 -17.67
C PRO A 529 -32.72 18.95 -18.86
N ALA A 530 -33.10 18.54 -20.06
CA ALA A 530 -32.43 18.97 -21.28
C ALA A 530 -32.36 20.52 -21.26
N ALA A 531 -31.16 21.06 -21.43
CA ALA A 531 -30.98 22.51 -21.49
C ALA A 531 -31.95 23.08 -22.53
N PRO A 532 -32.71 24.12 -22.20
CA PRO A 532 -33.64 24.71 -23.15
C PRO A 532 -32.87 25.14 -24.41
N PRO A 533 -33.41 24.89 -25.62
CA PRO A 533 -32.72 25.26 -26.84
C PRO A 533 -32.42 26.76 -26.80
N MET A 534 -31.16 27.13 -27.00
CA MET A 534 -30.76 28.53 -27.12
C MET A 534 -31.60 29.16 -28.23
N PRO A 535 -32.22 30.33 -28.00
CA PRO A 535 -32.92 31.03 -29.06
C PRO A 535 -31.91 31.35 -30.16
N GLN A 536 -32.18 30.85 -31.38
CA GLN A 536 -31.45 31.26 -32.57
C GLN A 536 -31.68 32.77 -32.71
N GLY A 537 -30.66 33.55 -32.34
CA GLY A 537 -30.63 34.98 -32.61
C GLY A 537 -30.65 35.19 -34.12
N GLY A 538 -31.82 35.61 -34.61
CA GLY A 538 -31.97 36.07 -35.99
C GLY A 538 -31.03 37.25 -36.21
N MET A 539 -30.06 37.10 -37.09
CA MET A 539 -29.41 38.23 -37.74
C MET A 539 -30.47 38.89 -38.62
N GLY A 540 -31.03 39.99 -38.12
CA GLY A 540 -31.74 40.95 -38.92
C GLY A 540 -30.77 42.05 -39.33
N PHE A 541 -30.71 42.34 -40.59
CA PHE A 541 -29.93 43.33 -41.33
C PHE A 541 -29.77 44.68 -40.64
#